data_5a5d74ae626ce1ef46b80a377c4615f6
#
_entry.id   5a5d74ae626ce1ef46b80a377c4615f6
#
_cell.length_a   1.000
_cell.length_b   1.000
_cell.length_c   1.000
_cell.angle_alpha   90.00
_cell.angle_beta   90.00
_cell.angle_gamma   90.00
#
_symmetry.space_group_name_H-M   'P 1'
#
loop_
_entity.id
_entity.type
_entity.pdbx_description
1 polymer ?
#
loop_
_entity_poly.entity_id
_entity_poly.type
_entity_poly.pdbx_seq_one_letter_code
_entity_poly.pdbx_strand_id
1 'polypeptide(L)'
;MAGVPTPVAMLAVAVRVNDRQHEHDEAANQQEDYRRLVLPDIAEELGVVHIHGDSSYTISAESKALRRARGVPLEFSLGAPYASAMNSNPNGFTKEDPWRIFRIMAEFVDSFETLSRIGPAVTIFGSARMTKTNPYYKAAEALAYGLAKNNLAVVTGGGPGIMTAGNKGAARARGRSVGLNIELPHEQTGNPYANIPINFHYFFSRKVCFVKYSIAFVFMPGGFGTLDEFAEVITLVQTQRIPQFPLILFGRKFWGGLLKWMEAEMVKPGYAGRNDLKLVTITDDPQEAINLILDYVRRVGPPETVPPAFA
;
A
#
# COMPACT_ATOMS: atom_id res chain seq x y z
N MET A 1 22.61 -27.75 17.46
CA MET A 1 22.06 -26.76 16.52
C MET A 1 20.65 -27.21 16.21
N ALA A 2 19.66 -26.60 16.85
CA ALA A 2 18.25 -26.90 16.60
C ALA A 2 17.84 -26.17 15.31
N GLY A 3 17.39 -26.93 14.30
CA GLY A 3 16.97 -26.38 13.01
C GLY A 3 15.73 -25.51 13.16
N VAL A 4 15.71 -24.39 12.46
CA VAL A 4 14.54 -23.51 12.34
C VAL A 4 13.39 -24.32 11.74
N PRO A 5 12.21 -24.36 12.34
CA PRO A 5 11.07 -25.11 11.78
C PRO A 5 10.65 -24.49 10.46
N THR A 6 10.39 -25.33 9.47
CA THR A 6 9.89 -24.93 8.15
C THR A 6 8.49 -24.31 8.26
N PRO A 7 8.04 -23.47 7.33
CA PRO A 7 6.70 -22.85 7.32
C PRO A 7 5.55 -23.84 7.49
N VAL A 8 5.72 -25.05 6.97
CA VAL A 8 4.75 -26.17 7.11
C VAL A 8 4.61 -26.62 8.57
N ALA A 9 5.69 -26.60 9.38
CA ALA A 9 5.63 -26.96 10.79
C ALA A 9 4.92 -25.88 11.62
N MET A 10 5.06 -24.60 11.26
CA MET A 10 4.33 -23.49 11.89
C MET A 10 2.82 -23.54 11.56
N LEU A 11 2.45 -23.93 10.34
CA LEU A 11 1.05 -24.11 9.96
C LEU A 11 0.39 -25.24 10.75
N ALA A 12 1.08 -26.35 10.95
CA ALA A 12 0.59 -27.48 11.74
C ALA A 12 0.39 -27.16 13.25
N VAL A 13 1.18 -26.23 13.80
CA VAL A 13 1.03 -25.75 15.18
C VAL A 13 -0.16 -24.80 15.31
N ALA A 14 -0.40 -23.92 14.33
CA ALA A 14 -1.55 -23.02 14.33
C ALA A 14 -2.89 -23.77 14.26
N VAL A 15 -2.95 -24.89 13.54
CA VAL A 15 -4.15 -25.75 13.45
C VAL A 15 -4.48 -26.49 14.75
N ARG A 16 -3.48 -26.84 15.57
CA ARG A 16 -3.69 -27.56 16.83
C ARG A 16 -4.27 -26.72 17.98
N VAL A 17 -4.18 -25.40 17.90
CA VAL A 17 -4.62 -24.49 18.99
C VAL A 17 -6.13 -24.21 18.95
N ASN A 18 -6.82 -24.49 17.84
CA ASN A 18 -8.21 -24.09 17.65
C ASN A 18 -9.26 -25.16 18.05
N ASP A 19 -8.91 -26.17 18.87
CA ASP A 19 -9.81 -27.25 19.29
C ASP A 19 -10.59 -26.93 20.59
N ARG A 20 -10.79 -25.66 20.95
CA ARG A 20 -11.62 -25.26 22.09
C ARG A 20 -12.51 -24.06 21.83
N GLN A 21 -13.81 -24.38 21.61
CA GLN A 21 -15.02 -23.66 21.97
C GLN A 21 -15.54 -22.49 21.12
N HIS A 22 -16.70 -22.78 20.51
CA HIS A 22 -17.99 -22.08 20.45
C HIS A 22 -18.02 -20.57 20.12
N GLU A 23 -18.56 -20.25 18.96
CA GLU A 23 -19.83 -19.52 18.79
C GLU A 23 -20.19 -19.46 17.31
N HIS A 24 -21.44 -19.84 17.04
CA HIS A 24 -22.06 -19.97 15.71
C HIS A 24 -22.50 -18.62 15.15
N ASP A 25 -22.52 -18.49 13.82
CA ASP A 25 -23.33 -17.67 12.91
C ASP A 25 -22.69 -16.49 12.16
N GLU A 26 -21.40 -16.20 12.26
CA GLU A 26 -20.78 -15.13 11.42
C GLU A 26 -19.75 -15.63 10.39
N ALA A 27 -19.66 -16.93 10.19
CA ALA A 27 -18.51 -17.59 9.54
C ALA A 27 -18.55 -17.68 7.98
N ALA A 28 -19.68 -17.45 7.35
CA ALA A 28 -19.87 -17.88 5.96
C ALA A 28 -19.18 -16.98 4.88
N ASN A 29 -19.01 -15.70 5.12
CA ASN A 29 -18.53 -14.75 4.10
C ASN A 29 -17.00 -14.52 4.05
N GLN A 30 -16.24 -14.76 5.13
CA GLN A 30 -14.76 -14.72 5.12
C GLN A 30 -14.15 -15.89 4.34
N GLN A 31 -14.91 -16.95 4.22
CA GLN A 31 -14.53 -18.17 3.54
C GLN A 31 -14.33 -17.98 2.04
N GLU A 32 -15.08 -17.07 1.44
CA GLU A 32 -15.07 -16.87 -0.02
C GLU A 32 -13.90 -16.01 -0.51
N ASP A 33 -13.43 -15.05 0.27
CA ASP A 33 -12.28 -14.20 -0.07
C ASP A 33 -10.94 -14.91 0.15
N TYR A 34 -10.83 -15.72 1.18
CA TYR A 34 -9.65 -16.57 1.39
C TYR A 34 -9.53 -17.66 0.31
N ARG A 35 -10.66 -18.11 -0.24
CA ARG A 35 -10.72 -19.06 -1.36
C ARG A 35 -10.08 -18.54 -2.64
N ARG A 36 -10.15 -17.23 -2.88
CA ARG A 36 -9.63 -16.60 -4.10
C ARG A 36 -8.15 -16.26 -4.05
N LEU A 37 -7.60 -16.03 -2.85
CA LEU A 37 -6.26 -15.43 -2.70
C LEU A 37 -5.18 -16.40 -2.21
N VAL A 38 -5.52 -17.40 -1.42
CA VAL A 38 -4.52 -18.25 -0.74
C VAL A 38 -4.61 -19.72 -1.13
N LEU A 39 -5.79 -20.22 -1.49
CA LEU A 39 -5.98 -21.63 -1.81
C LEU A 39 -5.31 -22.12 -3.11
N PRO A 40 -5.19 -21.32 -4.20
CA PRO A 40 -4.49 -21.76 -5.41
C PRO A 40 -3.02 -22.10 -5.16
N ASP A 41 -2.32 -21.25 -4.41
CA ASP A 41 -0.88 -21.42 -4.16
C ASP A 41 -0.60 -22.56 -3.19
N ILE A 42 -1.47 -22.72 -2.17
CA ILE A 42 -1.38 -23.84 -1.22
C ILE A 42 -1.79 -25.19 -1.87
N ALA A 43 -2.75 -25.16 -2.80
CA ALA A 43 -3.18 -26.36 -3.51
C ALA A 43 -2.10 -26.89 -4.46
N GLU A 44 -1.30 -26.00 -5.06
CA GLU A 44 -0.19 -26.37 -5.95
C GLU A 44 0.97 -27.01 -5.15
N GLU A 45 1.22 -26.55 -3.91
CA GLU A 45 2.27 -27.10 -3.04
C GLU A 45 1.89 -28.37 -2.29
N LEU A 46 0.62 -28.57 -1.92
CA LEU A 46 0.15 -29.64 -1.05
C LEU A 46 -0.59 -30.79 -1.77
N GLY A 47 -0.90 -30.65 -3.05
CA GLY A 47 -1.66 -31.67 -3.80
C GLY A 47 -3.18 -31.47 -3.72
N VAL A 48 -3.98 -32.45 -4.11
CA VAL A 48 -5.40 -32.31 -4.42
C VAL A 48 -6.25 -31.85 -3.24
N VAL A 49 -6.99 -30.76 -3.45
CA VAL A 49 -8.01 -30.23 -2.51
C VAL A 49 -9.40 -30.68 -2.98
N HIS A 50 -10.13 -31.43 -2.16
CA HIS A 50 -11.52 -31.77 -2.42
C HIS A 50 -12.47 -30.84 -1.64
N ILE A 51 -13.40 -30.24 -2.37
CA ILE A 51 -14.42 -29.34 -1.80
C ILE A 51 -15.72 -30.15 -1.67
N HIS A 52 -16.21 -30.29 -0.44
CA HIS A 52 -17.48 -30.95 -0.15
C HIS A 52 -18.47 -29.95 0.45
N GLY A 53 -19.52 -29.56 -0.29
CA GLY A 53 -20.63 -28.74 0.23
C GLY A 53 -20.25 -27.36 0.73
N ASP A 54 -21.21 -26.64 1.28
CA ASP A 54 -21.10 -25.19 1.56
C ASP A 54 -20.17 -24.80 2.73
N SER A 55 -19.55 -25.72 3.46
CA SER A 55 -18.87 -25.32 4.70
C SER A 55 -17.65 -26.17 5.14
N SER A 56 -17.24 -27.19 4.40
CA SER A 56 -16.10 -28.04 4.81
C SER A 56 -15.12 -28.35 3.67
N TYR A 57 -13.83 -28.36 3.99
CA TYR A 57 -12.75 -28.75 3.08
C TYR A 57 -11.98 -29.92 3.64
N THR A 58 -11.75 -30.91 2.81
CA THR A 58 -10.84 -32.01 3.14
C THR A 58 -9.62 -31.89 2.25
N ILE A 59 -8.44 -31.76 2.83
CA ILE A 59 -7.18 -31.77 2.10
C ILE A 59 -6.66 -33.22 2.15
N SER A 60 -6.67 -33.90 1.02
CA SER A 60 -6.00 -35.18 0.89
C SER A 60 -4.62 -34.94 0.26
N ALA A 61 -3.57 -34.99 1.04
CA ALA A 61 -2.23 -34.87 0.52
C ALA A 61 -1.62 -36.23 0.22
N GLU A 62 -1.22 -36.44 -1.00
CA GLU A 62 -0.40 -37.59 -1.42
C GLU A 62 1.10 -37.38 -1.24
N SER A 63 1.54 -36.27 -0.61
CA SER A 63 2.96 -36.01 -0.38
C SER A 63 3.52 -36.96 0.70
N LYS A 64 4.72 -37.49 0.47
CA LYS A 64 5.43 -38.38 1.39
C LYS A 64 5.64 -37.81 2.81
N ALA A 65 5.54 -36.49 2.98
CA ALA A 65 5.70 -35.80 4.26
C ALA A 65 4.46 -35.92 5.16
N LEU A 66 3.24 -35.97 4.59
CA LEU A 66 1.98 -36.10 5.34
C LEU A 66 1.56 -37.54 5.62
N ARG A 67 2.14 -38.55 4.94
CA ARG A 67 1.88 -39.97 5.26
C ARG A 67 2.33 -40.39 6.65
N ARG A 68 3.10 -39.57 7.37
CA ARG A 68 3.53 -39.83 8.76
C ARG A 68 2.54 -39.34 9.83
N ALA A 69 1.59 -38.47 9.50
CA ALA A 69 0.50 -38.07 10.40
C ALA A 69 -0.74 -38.90 10.05
N ARG A 70 -0.83 -40.09 10.64
CA ARG A 70 -1.93 -41.03 10.40
C ARG A 70 -3.28 -40.44 10.80
N GLY A 71 -4.16 -40.24 9.81
CA GLY A 71 -5.59 -40.53 9.97
C GLY A 71 -6.45 -39.50 10.69
N VAL A 72 -6.07 -38.23 10.80
CA VAL A 72 -6.96 -37.20 11.34
C VAL A 72 -7.44 -36.32 10.19
N PRO A 73 -8.74 -36.23 9.89
CA PRO A 73 -9.27 -35.22 8.96
C PRO A 73 -9.00 -33.82 9.52
N LEU A 74 -8.35 -32.97 8.72
CA LEU A 74 -8.17 -31.56 9.05
C LEU A 74 -9.43 -30.80 8.58
N GLU A 75 -10.32 -30.50 9.49
CA GLU A 75 -11.45 -29.61 9.21
C GLU A 75 -11.04 -28.18 9.55
N PHE A 76 -11.12 -27.30 8.54
CA PHE A 76 -10.91 -25.87 8.70
C PHE A 76 -12.26 -25.18 8.71
N SER A 77 -12.59 -24.50 9.78
CA SER A 77 -13.68 -23.54 9.82
C SER A 77 -13.12 -22.13 9.79
N LEU A 78 -13.43 -21.37 8.73
CA LEU A 78 -12.99 -20.00 8.57
C LEU A 78 -14.13 -19.06 8.97
N GLY A 79 -13.89 -18.18 9.93
CA GLY A 79 -14.87 -17.23 10.45
C GLY A 79 -15.16 -16.05 9.51
N ALA A 80 -16.32 -15.39 9.65
CA ALA A 80 -16.93 -14.40 8.74
C ALA A 80 -16.20 -13.04 8.58
N PRO A 81 -16.45 -12.26 7.51
CA PRO A 81 -15.68 -11.07 7.17
C PRO A 81 -15.89 -9.89 8.10
N TYR A 82 -14.75 -9.26 8.38
CA TYR A 82 -14.61 -8.09 9.26
C TYR A 82 -15.34 -6.82 8.77
N ALA A 83 -15.65 -6.72 7.47
CA ALA A 83 -16.24 -5.53 6.87
C ALA A 83 -17.69 -5.26 7.28
N SER A 84 -18.48 -6.29 7.62
CA SER A 84 -19.88 -6.12 8.03
C SER A 84 -20.03 -5.70 9.51
N ALA A 85 -19.05 -6.01 10.34
CA ALA A 85 -19.07 -5.70 11.77
C ALA A 85 -18.74 -4.23 12.08
N MET A 86 -18.03 -3.53 11.21
CA MET A 86 -17.66 -2.12 11.42
C MET A 86 -18.85 -1.16 11.36
N ASN A 87 -19.95 -1.52 10.67
CA ASN A 87 -21.09 -0.62 10.48
C ASN A 87 -22.20 -0.72 11.53
N SER A 88 -22.16 -1.68 12.44
CA SER A 88 -23.26 -1.94 13.37
C SER A 88 -22.91 -1.87 14.86
N ASN A 89 -21.63 -1.84 15.24
CA ASN A 89 -21.24 -1.81 16.65
C ASN A 89 -20.07 -0.84 16.90
N PRO A 90 -20.32 0.30 17.57
CA PRO A 90 -19.23 1.24 17.92
C PRO A 90 -18.16 0.62 18.82
N ASN A 91 -18.43 -0.49 19.50
CA ASN A 91 -17.45 -1.24 20.29
C ASN A 91 -16.71 -2.31 19.45
N GLY A 92 -17.13 -2.59 18.22
CA GLY A 92 -16.46 -3.54 17.31
C GLY A 92 -15.05 -3.11 16.93
N PHE A 93 -14.79 -1.79 16.92
CA PHE A 93 -13.46 -1.23 16.64
C PHE A 93 -12.39 -1.63 17.67
N THR A 94 -12.79 -1.95 18.90
CA THR A 94 -11.88 -2.30 20.01
C THR A 94 -11.70 -3.81 20.20
N LYS A 95 -12.53 -4.64 19.56
CA LYS A 95 -12.42 -6.10 19.61
C LYS A 95 -11.65 -6.61 18.40
N GLU A 96 -10.37 -6.38 18.38
CA GLU A 96 -9.50 -6.87 17.29
C GLU A 96 -9.13 -8.34 17.53
N ASP A 97 -9.28 -9.16 16.50
CA ASP A 97 -8.79 -10.53 16.48
C ASP A 97 -7.24 -10.51 16.55
N PRO A 98 -6.61 -11.17 17.56
CA PRO A 98 -5.15 -11.27 17.64
C PRO A 98 -4.47 -11.83 16.37
N TRP A 99 -5.18 -12.65 15.59
CA TRP A 99 -4.70 -13.24 14.34
C TRP A 99 -4.53 -12.22 13.21
N ARG A 100 -5.14 -11.05 13.33
CA ARG A 100 -4.96 -9.92 12.41
C ARG A 100 -3.50 -9.56 12.18
N ILE A 101 -2.63 -9.78 13.17
CA ILE A 101 -1.19 -9.52 13.04
C ILE A 101 -0.55 -10.29 11.87
N PHE A 102 -0.98 -11.54 11.63
CA PHE A 102 -0.45 -12.33 10.53
C PHE A 102 -0.84 -11.78 9.16
N ARG A 103 -2.05 -11.24 9.01
CA ARG A 103 -2.47 -10.57 7.77
C ARG A 103 -1.67 -9.30 7.54
N ILE A 104 -1.45 -8.49 8.59
CA ILE A 104 -0.62 -7.29 8.52
C ILE A 104 0.81 -7.66 8.11
N MET A 105 1.38 -8.72 8.69
CA MET A 105 2.71 -9.20 8.33
C MET A 105 2.77 -9.69 6.87
N ALA A 106 1.77 -10.42 6.42
CA ALA A 106 1.69 -10.90 5.04
C ALA A 106 1.67 -9.72 4.05
N GLU A 107 0.83 -8.68 4.28
CA GLU A 107 0.83 -7.48 3.44
C GLU A 107 2.21 -6.81 3.37
N PHE A 108 2.95 -6.73 4.48
CA PHE A 108 4.29 -6.18 4.47
C PHE A 108 5.27 -7.06 3.69
N VAL A 109 5.23 -8.38 3.87
CA VAL A 109 6.13 -9.30 3.16
C VAL A 109 5.91 -9.20 1.64
N ASP A 110 4.68 -9.35 1.19
CA ASP A 110 4.32 -9.34 -0.24
C ASP A 110 4.64 -8.00 -0.89
N SER A 111 4.27 -6.90 -0.22
CA SER A 111 4.54 -5.55 -0.73
C SER A 111 6.03 -5.23 -0.76
N PHE A 112 6.80 -5.62 0.26
CA PHE A 112 8.23 -5.37 0.33
C PHE A 112 8.99 -6.20 -0.71
N GLU A 113 8.62 -7.45 -0.92
CA GLU A 113 9.20 -8.28 -1.98
C GLU A 113 9.01 -7.64 -3.36
N THR A 114 7.78 -7.21 -3.67
CA THR A 114 7.46 -6.59 -4.95
C THR A 114 8.14 -5.23 -5.11
N LEU A 115 8.02 -4.35 -4.09
CA LEU A 115 8.51 -2.98 -4.16
C LEU A 115 10.03 -2.86 -4.08
N SER A 116 10.73 -3.81 -3.47
CA SER A 116 12.20 -3.83 -3.46
C SER A 116 12.82 -3.90 -4.87
N ARG A 117 12.06 -4.36 -5.86
CA ARG A 117 12.50 -4.56 -7.25
C ARG A 117 12.18 -3.39 -8.17
N ILE A 118 11.39 -2.40 -7.73
CA ILE A 118 10.98 -1.29 -8.61
C ILE A 118 12.06 -0.23 -8.82
N GLY A 119 13.15 -0.24 -8.03
CA GLY A 119 14.18 0.79 -8.05
C GLY A 119 13.67 2.16 -7.58
N PRO A 120 14.39 3.27 -7.88
CA PRO A 120 14.02 4.59 -7.40
C PRO A 120 12.63 5.00 -7.93
N ALA A 121 11.78 5.45 -7.02
CA ALA A 121 10.39 5.74 -7.33
C ALA A 121 9.96 7.13 -6.84
N VAL A 122 8.98 7.72 -7.52
CA VAL A 122 8.33 8.96 -7.17
C VAL A 122 6.85 8.71 -6.94
N THR A 123 6.37 9.08 -5.76
CA THR A 123 4.94 8.97 -5.44
C THR A 123 4.19 10.25 -5.83
N ILE A 124 3.08 10.08 -6.55
CA ILE A 124 2.17 11.15 -6.96
C ILE A 124 0.83 10.97 -6.26
N PHE A 125 0.49 11.91 -5.39
CA PHE A 125 -0.79 12.00 -4.71
C PHE A 125 -1.69 13.06 -5.35
N GLY A 126 -3.02 12.89 -5.22
CA GLY A 126 -3.99 13.87 -5.70
C GLY A 126 -5.41 13.33 -5.74
N SER A 127 -6.33 14.19 -6.16
CA SER A 127 -7.77 13.88 -6.13
C SER A 127 -8.16 12.70 -7.01
N ALA A 128 -8.88 11.73 -6.42
CA ALA A 128 -9.55 10.65 -7.13
C ALA A 128 -10.70 11.15 -8.03
N ARG A 129 -11.22 12.36 -7.77
CA ARG A 129 -12.35 12.96 -8.49
C ARG A 129 -11.93 13.87 -9.64
N MET A 130 -10.62 13.98 -9.93
CA MET A 130 -10.11 14.84 -11.00
C MET A 130 -10.48 14.28 -12.37
N THR A 131 -11.12 15.11 -13.20
CA THR A 131 -11.53 14.72 -14.55
C THR A 131 -10.37 14.78 -15.55
N LYS A 132 -10.45 13.98 -16.62
CA LYS A 132 -9.41 13.92 -17.67
C LYS A 132 -9.21 15.25 -18.43
N THR A 133 -10.20 16.13 -18.43
CA THR A 133 -10.15 17.45 -19.06
C THR A 133 -9.43 18.49 -18.21
N ASN A 134 -9.32 18.26 -16.90
CA ASN A 134 -8.70 19.20 -15.99
C ASN A 134 -7.21 19.39 -16.28
N PRO A 135 -6.69 20.63 -16.25
CA PRO A 135 -5.27 20.90 -16.48
C PRO A 135 -4.33 20.13 -15.56
N TYR A 136 -4.70 19.94 -14.28
CA TYR A 136 -3.89 19.20 -13.33
C TYR A 136 -3.80 17.69 -13.64
N TYR A 137 -4.86 17.10 -14.24
CA TYR A 137 -4.80 15.74 -14.73
C TYR A 137 -3.76 15.61 -15.85
N LYS A 138 -3.78 16.52 -16.82
CA LYS A 138 -2.83 16.54 -17.94
C LYS A 138 -1.39 16.78 -17.44
N ALA A 139 -1.23 17.67 -16.48
CA ALA A 139 0.06 17.94 -15.85
C ALA A 139 0.61 16.71 -15.12
N ALA A 140 -0.22 15.99 -14.35
CA ALA A 140 0.16 14.76 -13.67
C ALA A 140 0.57 13.65 -14.68
N GLU A 141 -0.17 13.51 -15.79
CA GLU A 141 0.18 12.57 -16.86
C GLU A 141 1.52 12.93 -17.52
N ALA A 142 1.76 14.21 -17.82
CA ALA A 142 3.01 14.69 -18.41
C ALA A 142 4.21 14.52 -17.45
N LEU A 143 4.03 14.88 -16.17
CA LEU A 143 5.01 14.68 -15.12
C LEU A 143 5.42 13.21 -15.01
N ALA A 144 4.46 12.32 -14.86
CA ALA A 144 4.70 10.89 -14.73
C ALA A 144 5.38 10.29 -15.97
N TYR A 145 5.00 10.74 -17.17
CA TYR A 145 5.67 10.36 -18.40
C TYR A 145 7.15 10.76 -18.39
N GLY A 146 7.45 12.01 -18.01
CA GLY A 146 8.82 12.51 -17.93
C GLY A 146 9.67 11.79 -16.89
N LEU A 147 9.11 11.50 -15.71
CA LEU A 147 9.79 10.71 -14.67
C LEU A 147 10.12 9.30 -15.16
N ALA A 148 9.15 8.62 -15.76
CA ALA A 148 9.34 7.27 -16.28
C ALA A 148 10.35 7.21 -17.45
N LYS A 149 10.40 8.23 -18.29
CA LYS A 149 11.43 8.37 -19.34
C LYS A 149 12.84 8.50 -18.78
N ASN A 150 12.97 9.02 -17.55
CA ASN A 150 14.22 9.10 -16.80
C ASN A 150 14.44 7.89 -15.88
N ASN A 151 13.82 6.76 -16.18
CA ASN A 151 13.96 5.49 -15.47
C ASN A 151 13.54 5.52 -14.00
N LEU A 152 12.71 6.47 -13.58
CA LEU A 152 12.08 6.50 -12.27
C LEU A 152 10.75 5.75 -12.31
N ALA A 153 10.50 4.91 -11.32
CA ALA A 153 9.18 4.31 -11.15
C ALA A 153 8.17 5.37 -10.67
N VAL A 154 6.92 5.25 -11.08
CA VAL A 154 5.84 6.13 -10.61
C VAL A 154 4.89 5.33 -9.76
N VAL A 155 4.71 5.76 -8.52
CA VAL A 155 3.81 5.16 -7.55
C VAL A 155 2.58 6.04 -7.36
N THR A 156 1.41 5.46 -7.37
CA THR A 156 0.15 6.11 -7.02
C THR A 156 -0.70 5.22 -6.15
N GLY A 157 -1.84 5.73 -5.66
CA GLY A 157 -2.82 4.90 -4.95
C GLY A 157 -3.65 3.96 -5.84
N GLY A 158 -3.34 3.85 -7.14
CA GLY A 158 -3.98 2.89 -8.05
C GLY A 158 -5.43 3.18 -8.43
N GLY A 159 -6.05 4.22 -7.88
CA GLY A 159 -7.44 4.60 -8.11
C GLY A 159 -7.66 5.53 -9.32
N PRO A 160 -8.84 6.16 -9.41
CA PRO A 160 -9.19 7.10 -10.48
C PRO A 160 -8.53 8.47 -10.32
N GLY A 161 -8.86 9.40 -11.21
CA GLY A 161 -8.41 10.79 -11.18
C GLY A 161 -6.92 10.96 -11.38
N ILE A 162 -6.25 11.69 -10.50
CA ILE A 162 -4.80 11.95 -10.56
C ILE A 162 -3.98 10.65 -10.53
N MET A 163 -4.43 9.65 -9.78
CA MET A 163 -3.77 8.34 -9.73
C MET A 163 -3.74 7.67 -11.10
N THR A 164 -4.89 7.68 -11.79
CA THR A 164 -4.96 7.21 -13.19
C THR A 164 -4.06 8.03 -14.11
N ALA A 165 -4.01 9.37 -13.96
CA ALA A 165 -3.14 10.21 -14.76
C ALA A 165 -1.67 9.86 -14.60
N GLY A 166 -1.21 9.69 -13.35
CA GLY A 166 0.16 9.28 -13.02
C GLY A 166 0.51 7.92 -13.62
N ASN A 167 -0.31 6.90 -13.35
CA ASN A 167 -0.07 5.55 -13.88
C ASN A 167 -0.12 5.54 -15.43
N LYS A 168 -1.05 6.26 -16.05
CA LYS A 168 -1.14 6.36 -17.51
C LYS A 168 0.11 7.00 -18.11
N GLY A 169 0.63 8.09 -17.53
CA GLY A 169 1.86 8.74 -17.96
C GLY A 169 3.04 7.77 -17.93
N ALA A 170 3.23 7.05 -16.82
CA ALA A 170 4.30 6.07 -16.68
C ALA A 170 4.15 4.88 -17.65
N ALA A 171 2.96 4.34 -17.82
CA ALA A 171 2.69 3.24 -18.75
C ALA A 171 2.95 3.65 -20.22
N ARG A 172 2.55 4.86 -20.62
CA ARG A 172 2.84 5.41 -21.95
C ARG A 172 4.36 5.54 -22.22
N ALA A 173 5.14 5.81 -21.19
CA ALA A 173 6.60 5.83 -21.29
C ALA A 173 7.21 4.42 -21.28
N ARG A 174 6.41 3.36 -21.17
CA ARG A 174 6.81 1.96 -20.95
C ARG A 174 7.65 1.79 -19.67
N GLY A 175 7.37 2.61 -18.65
CA GLY A 175 8.04 2.60 -17.36
C GLY A 175 7.31 1.73 -16.33
N ARG A 176 7.89 1.69 -15.13
CA ARG A 176 7.31 1.02 -13.97
C ARG A 176 6.21 1.91 -13.40
N SER A 177 4.97 1.42 -13.53
CA SER A 177 3.74 2.09 -13.11
C SER A 177 3.11 1.30 -11.97
N VAL A 178 3.27 1.78 -10.75
CA VAL A 178 2.87 1.09 -9.53
C VAL A 178 1.55 1.66 -9.01
N GLY A 179 0.61 0.78 -8.70
CA GLY A 179 -0.65 1.12 -8.06
C GLY A 179 -0.76 0.46 -6.70
N LEU A 180 -0.65 1.22 -5.62
CA LEU A 180 -0.90 0.73 -4.27
C LEU A 180 -2.40 0.88 -3.97
N ASN A 181 -3.18 -0.12 -4.33
CA ASN A 181 -4.63 -0.11 -4.15
C ASN A 181 -5.01 -0.29 -2.68
N ILE A 182 -6.18 0.20 -2.29
CA ILE A 182 -6.77 -0.07 -0.98
C ILE A 182 -8.15 -0.67 -1.18
N GLU A 183 -8.45 -1.72 -0.46
CA GLU A 183 -9.77 -2.31 -0.43
C GLU A 183 -10.73 -1.35 0.28
N LEU A 184 -11.78 -0.94 -0.42
CA LEU A 184 -12.83 -0.08 0.11
C LEU A 184 -14.18 -0.79 0.02
N PRO A 185 -15.12 -0.56 0.97
CA PRO A 185 -16.43 -1.20 1.00
C PRO A 185 -17.28 -0.99 -0.27
N HIS A 186 -16.98 0.05 -1.02
CA HIS A 186 -17.60 0.36 -2.32
C HIS A 186 -16.52 0.31 -3.39
N GLU A 187 -16.45 -0.81 -4.11
CA GLU A 187 -15.48 -1.20 -5.10
C GLU A 187 -14.78 -0.08 -5.87
N GLN A 188 -13.45 -0.06 -5.79
CA GLN A 188 -12.63 0.57 -6.82
C GLN A 188 -11.75 -0.54 -7.43
N THR A 189 -12.13 -1.01 -8.60
CA THR A 189 -11.18 -1.72 -9.46
C THR A 189 -10.00 -0.80 -9.72
N GLY A 190 -8.79 -1.28 -9.49
CA GLY A 190 -7.56 -0.53 -9.76
C GLY A 190 -7.54 -0.01 -11.20
N ASN A 191 -6.86 1.09 -11.45
CA ASN A 191 -6.80 1.62 -12.81
C ASN A 191 -5.95 0.72 -13.73
N PRO A 192 -6.32 0.58 -15.03
CA PRO A 192 -5.69 -0.37 -15.94
C PRO A 192 -4.26 -0.01 -16.37
N TYR A 193 -3.75 1.13 -15.94
CA TYR A 193 -2.42 1.61 -16.32
C TYR A 193 -1.34 1.28 -15.29
N ALA A 194 -1.71 0.76 -14.12
CA ALA A 194 -0.76 0.22 -13.16
C ALA A 194 -0.30 -1.17 -13.61
N ASN A 195 0.96 -1.28 -14.08
CA ASN A 195 1.52 -2.58 -14.50
C ASN A 195 2.14 -3.36 -13.33
N ILE A 196 2.20 -2.75 -12.15
CA ILE A 196 2.59 -3.36 -10.88
C ILE A 196 1.52 -2.98 -9.85
N PRO A 197 0.36 -3.65 -9.85
CA PRO A 197 -0.68 -3.43 -8.85
C PRO A 197 -0.36 -4.20 -7.57
N ILE A 198 -0.56 -3.56 -6.42
CA ILE A 198 -0.47 -4.17 -5.08
C ILE A 198 -1.74 -3.79 -4.32
N ASN A 199 -2.37 -4.75 -3.68
CA ASN A 199 -3.61 -4.53 -2.95
C ASN A 199 -3.34 -4.54 -1.44
N PHE A 200 -3.91 -3.59 -0.73
CA PHE A 200 -3.81 -3.44 0.72
C PHE A 200 -5.19 -3.47 1.34
N HIS A 201 -5.32 -4.18 2.43
CA HIS A 201 -6.49 -4.15 3.29
C HIS A 201 -6.36 -3.06 4.37
N TYR A 202 -5.12 -2.78 4.82
CA TYR A 202 -4.86 -1.79 5.87
C TYR A 202 -4.25 -0.51 5.33
N PHE A 203 -4.83 0.64 5.72
CA PHE A 203 -4.31 1.96 5.34
C PHE A 203 -2.88 2.18 5.81
N PHE A 204 -2.53 1.78 7.02
CA PHE A 204 -1.21 2.04 7.59
C PHE A 204 -0.10 1.24 6.90
N SER A 205 -0.34 -0.02 6.52
CA SER A 205 0.65 -0.81 5.78
C SER A 205 0.93 -0.20 4.41
N ARG A 206 -0.13 0.27 3.73
CA ARG A 206 -0.03 1.00 2.47
C ARG A 206 0.75 2.30 2.61
N LYS A 207 0.49 3.10 3.67
CA LYS A 207 1.20 4.36 3.96
C LYS A 207 2.69 4.14 4.15
N VAL A 208 3.08 3.13 4.92
CA VAL A 208 4.48 2.72 5.08
C VAL A 208 5.13 2.44 3.73
N CYS A 209 4.45 1.73 2.83
CA CYS A 209 4.98 1.41 1.51
C CYS A 209 5.16 2.64 0.62
N PHE A 210 4.24 3.62 0.63
CA PHE A 210 4.42 4.88 -0.07
C PHE A 210 5.70 5.60 0.38
N VAL A 211 5.92 5.68 1.68
CA VAL A 211 7.05 6.41 2.23
C VAL A 211 8.36 5.67 2.01
N LYS A 212 8.38 4.34 2.30
CA LYS A 212 9.60 3.52 2.26
C LYS A 212 10.24 3.44 0.88
N TYR A 213 9.44 3.38 -0.18
CA TYR A 213 9.92 3.12 -1.54
C TYR A 213 9.96 4.35 -2.43
N SER A 214 9.80 5.55 -1.87
CA SER A 214 9.85 6.80 -2.61
C SER A 214 11.07 7.65 -2.27
N ILE A 215 11.62 8.30 -3.28
CA ILE A 215 12.73 9.25 -3.18
C ILE A 215 12.28 10.70 -3.45
N ALA A 216 11.03 10.89 -3.79
CA ALA A 216 10.39 12.20 -3.95
C ALA A 216 8.87 12.04 -3.91
N PHE A 217 8.19 13.11 -3.55
CA PHE A 217 6.73 13.14 -3.44
C PHE A 217 6.17 14.36 -4.17
N VAL A 218 5.12 14.14 -4.97
CA VAL A 218 4.40 15.20 -5.68
C VAL A 218 2.95 15.18 -5.25
N PHE A 219 2.49 16.29 -4.71
CA PHE A 219 1.13 16.47 -4.22
C PHE A 219 0.36 17.38 -5.18
N MET A 220 -0.46 16.76 -6.04
CA MET A 220 -1.41 17.46 -6.91
C MET A 220 -2.62 17.94 -6.09
N PRO A 221 -3.43 18.87 -6.60
CA PRO A 221 -4.67 19.27 -5.94
C PRO A 221 -5.54 18.05 -5.57
N GLY A 222 -5.96 17.98 -4.30
CA GLY A 222 -6.69 16.82 -3.78
C GLY A 222 -7.53 17.11 -2.56
N GLY A 223 -8.14 16.07 -2.00
CA GLY A 223 -8.95 16.13 -0.79
C GLY A 223 -8.18 15.72 0.47
N PHE A 224 -8.93 15.27 1.49
CA PHE A 224 -8.37 14.88 2.77
C PHE A 224 -7.30 13.79 2.69
N GLY A 225 -7.48 12.76 1.83
CA GLY A 225 -6.46 11.73 1.65
C GLY A 225 -5.14 12.29 1.10
N THR A 226 -5.19 13.32 0.23
CA THR A 226 -3.97 13.98 -0.25
C THR A 226 -3.32 14.83 0.84
N LEU A 227 -4.12 15.50 1.69
CA LEU A 227 -3.63 16.25 2.84
C LEU A 227 -3.05 15.34 3.93
N ASP A 228 -3.65 14.19 4.16
CA ASP A 228 -3.19 13.18 5.11
C ASP A 228 -1.78 12.69 4.73
N GLU A 229 -1.59 12.31 3.48
CA GLU A 229 -0.28 11.88 2.99
C GLU A 229 0.74 13.04 2.98
N PHE A 230 0.32 14.26 2.66
CA PHE A 230 1.20 15.42 2.74
C PHE A 230 1.64 15.70 4.19
N ALA A 231 0.70 15.69 5.13
CA ALA A 231 0.98 15.96 6.54
C ALA A 231 1.91 14.88 7.14
N GLU A 232 1.72 13.62 6.77
CA GLU A 232 2.60 12.52 7.20
C GLU A 232 4.01 12.70 6.66
N VAL A 233 4.15 12.87 5.35
CA VAL A 233 5.47 12.93 4.72
C VAL A 233 6.26 14.17 5.19
N ILE A 234 5.63 15.35 5.29
CA ILE A 234 6.31 16.55 5.79
C ILE A 234 6.76 16.38 7.25
N THR A 235 5.94 15.71 8.08
CA THR A 235 6.30 15.41 9.47
C THR A 235 7.49 14.45 9.56
N LEU A 236 7.53 13.42 8.73
CA LEU A 236 8.64 12.47 8.71
C LEU A 236 9.95 13.11 8.25
N VAL A 237 9.91 14.03 7.27
CA VAL A 237 11.08 14.81 6.84
C VAL A 237 11.50 15.79 7.92
N GLN A 238 10.56 16.54 8.52
CA GLN A 238 10.82 17.51 9.58
C GLN A 238 11.48 16.85 10.79
N THR A 239 11.00 15.68 11.19
CA THR A 239 11.51 14.91 12.32
C THR A 239 12.74 14.05 11.98
N GLN A 240 13.26 14.16 10.76
CA GLN A 240 14.42 13.41 10.26
C GLN A 240 14.25 11.87 10.34
N ARG A 241 13.02 11.40 10.29
CA ARG A 241 12.71 9.96 10.21
C ARG A 241 12.94 9.41 8.81
N ILE A 242 12.85 10.27 7.79
CA ILE A 242 13.24 9.98 6.42
C ILE A 242 14.17 11.11 5.92
N PRO A 243 15.01 10.85 4.90
CA PRO A 243 15.86 11.87 4.30
C PRO A 243 15.04 13.05 3.77
N GLN A 244 15.69 14.20 3.61
CA GLN A 244 15.07 15.39 3.02
C GLN A 244 14.88 15.18 1.51
N PHE A 245 13.86 14.40 1.16
CA PHE A 245 13.42 14.20 -0.21
C PHE A 245 12.74 15.45 -0.79
N PRO A 246 12.72 15.63 -2.12
CA PRO A 246 11.91 16.66 -2.76
C PRO A 246 10.42 16.46 -2.44
N LEU A 247 9.81 17.43 -1.76
CA LEU A 247 8.37 17.52 -1.50
C LEU A 247 7.81 18.62 -2.40
N ILE A 248 7.07 18.25 -3.44
CA ILE A 248 6.59 19.17 -4.46
C ILE A 248 5.08 19.36 -4.34
N LEU A 249 4.64 20.56 -4.04
CA LEU A 249 3.25 20.98 -4.08
C LEU A 249 2.93 21.52 -5.47
N PHE A 250 2.23 20.75 -6.27
CA PHE A 250 1.89 21.14 -7.63
C PHE A 250 0.56 21.92 -7.66
N GLY A 251 0.60 23.15 -8.12
CA GLY A 251 -0.58 24.02 -8.20
C GLY A 251 -0.58 25.16 -7.19
N ARG A 252 0.09 26.29 -7.50
CA ARG A 252 0.16 27.49 -6.62
C ARG A 252 -1.21 28.00 -6.22
N LYS A 253 -2.18 27.97 -7.14
CA LYS A 253 -3.54 28.42 -6.89
C LYS A 253 -4.21 27.60 -5.79
N PHE A 254 -3.95 26.29 -5.75
CA PHE A 254 -4.55 25.38 -4.76
C PHE A 254 -3.81 25.44 -3.41
N TRP A 255 -2.49 25.26 -3.45
CA TRP A 255 -1.68 25.10 -2.24
C TRP A 255 -1.32 26.41 -1.55
N GLY A 256 -1.30 27.54 -2.30
CA GLY A 256 -0.86 28.83 -1.76
C GLY A 256 -1.67 29.35 -0.58
N GLY A 257 -2.97 29.04 -0.53
CA GLY A 257 -3.82 29.39 0.62
C GLY A 257 -3.44 28.60 1.89
N LEU A 258 -3.18 27.31 1.74
CA LEU A 258 -2.74 26.45 2.83
C LEU A 258 -1.37 26.87 3.37
N LEU A 259 -0.40 27.16 2.51
CA LEU A 259 0.92 27.61 2.94
C LEU A 259 0.85 28.96 3.68
N LYS A 260 0.00 29.88 3.23
CA LYS A 260 -0.23 31.14 3.96
C LYS A 260 -0.85 30.91 5.33
N TRP A 261 -1.82 30.02 5.42
CA TRP A 261 -2.43 29.64 6.69
C TRP A 261 -1.41 28.98 7.62
N MET A 262 -0.61 28.02 7.13
CA MET A 262 0.45 27.38 7.91
C MET A 262 1.48 28.40 8.42
N GLU A 263 1.88 29.36 7.60
CA GLU A 263 2.77 30.46 8.02
C GLU A 263 2.16 31.29 9.14
N ALA A 264 0.89 31.70 8.99
CA ALA A 264 0.21 32.58 9.95
C ALA A 264 -0.12 31.86 11.27
N GLU A 265 -0.63 30.63 11.19
CA GLU A 265 -1.25 29.94 12.32
C GLU A 265 -0.36 28.84 12.94
N MET A 266 0.69 28.40 12.26
CA MET A 266 1.60 27.40 12.80
C MET A 266 3.02 27.95 13.03
N VAL A 267 3.58 28.66 12.05
CA VAL A 267 4.98 29.14 12.13
C VAL A 267 5.08 30.39 13.01
N LYS A 268 4.26 31.40 12.78
CA LYS A 268 4.32 32.65 13.57
C LYS A 268 4.08 32.46 15.06
N PRO A 269 3.09 31.64 15.49
CA PRO A 269 2.90 31.32 16.90
C PRO A 269 3.96 30.39 17.50
N GLY A 270 4.79 29.74 16.66
CA GLY A 270 5.86 28.87 17.11
C GLY A 270 5.46 27.39 17.27
N TYR A 271 4.32 26.96 16.70
CA TYR A 271 3.91 25.55 16.69
C TYR A 271 4.70 24.74 15.65
N ALA A 272 5.25 25.41 14.63
CA ALA A 272 6.18 24.84 13.65
C ALA A 272 7.42 25.72 13.52
N GLY A 273 8.53 25.11 13.09
CA GLY A 273 9.80 25.84 12.91
C GLY A 273 9.76 26.79 11.71
N ARG A 274 10.50 27.91 11.79
CA ARG A 274 10.58 28.90 10.69
C ARG A 274 11.08 28.33 9.37
N ASN A 275 11.80 27.22 9.40
CA ASN A 275 12.35 26.57 8.22
C ASN A 275 11.50 25.42 7.70
N ASP A 276 10.44 25.01 8.42
CA ASP A 276 9.66 23.83 8.06
C ASP A 276 8.93 24.00 6.72
N LEU A 277 8.47 25.22 6.41
CA LEU A 277 7.86 25.48 5.11
C LEU A 277 8.86 25.52 3.94
N LYS A 278 10.18 25.58 4.24
CA LYS A 278 11.23 25.44 3.20
C LYS A 278 11.45 23.99 2.77
N LEU A 279 10.88 23.05 3.49
CA LEU A 279 10.91 21.62 3.12
C LEU A 279 10.12 21.33 1.85
N VAL A 280 9.18 22.22 1.49
CA VAL A 280 8.33 22.07 0.31
C VAL A 280 8.68 23.06 -0.78
N THR A 281 8.59 22.60 -2.04
CA THR A 281 8.69 23.45 -3.23
C THR A 281 7.34 23.50 -3.93
N ILE A 282 6.90 24.69 -4.35
CA ILE A 282 5.64 24.85 -5.04
C ILE A 282 5.89 25.23 -6.51
N THR A 283 5.24 24.52 -7.43
CA THR A 283 5.35 24.78 -8.88
C THR A 283 4.02 24.57 -9.60
N ASP A 284 3.90 25.13 -10.81
CA ASP A 284 2.82 24.86 -11.76
C ASP A 284 3.36 24.20 -13.05
N ASP A 285 4.67 23.99 -13.13
CA ASP A 285 5.32 23.43 -14.32
C ASP A 285 5.77 21.99 -14.09
N PRO A 286 5.24 21.01 -14.86
CA PRO A 286 5.68 19.62 -14.78
C PRO A 286 7.18 19.43 -15.04
N GLN A 287 7.77 20.23 -15.94
CA GLN A 287 9.20 20.12 -16.27
C GLN A 287 10.08 20.62 -15.12
N GLU A 288 9.68 21.70 -14.45
CA GLU A 288 10.36 22.18 -13.25
C GLU A 288 10.34 21.10 -12.15
N ALA A 289 9.19 20.47 -11.92
CA ALA A 289 9.06 19.36 -10.96
C ALA A 289 9.98 18.18 -11.31
N ILE A 290 10.05 17.79 -12.59
CA ILE A 290 10.94 16.73 -13.06
C ILE A 290 12.40 17.11 -12.79
N ASN A 291 12.80 18.33 -13.14
CA ASN A 291 14.17 18.81 -12.98
C ASN A 291 14.60 18.80 -11.50
N LEU A 292 13.75 19.27 -10.60
CA LEU A 292 14.01 19.24 -9.16
C LEU A 292 14.28 17.81 -8.64
N ILE A 293 13.48 16.86 -9.10
CA ILE A 293 13.64 15.45 -8.71
C ILE A 293 14.93 14.87 -9.31
N LEU A 294 15.21 15.12 -10.57
CA LEU A 294 16.41 14.62 -11.24
C LEU A 294 17.69 15.25 -10.67
N ASP A 295 17.65 16.53 -10.28
CA ASP A 295 18.76 17.18 -9.59
C ASP A 295 19.04 16.56 -8.23
N TYR A 296 17.98 16.20 -7.50
CA TYR A 296 18.12 15.45 -6.26
C TYR A 296 18.80 14.09 -6.50
N VAL A 297 18.30 13.31 -7.47
CA VAL A 297 18.86 11.98 -7.82
C VAL A 297 20.33 12.08 -8.22
N ARG A 298 20.69 13.08 -9.02
CA ARG A 298 22.08 13.31 -9.46
C ARG A 298 23.01 13.65 -8.29
N ARG A 299 22.54 14.43 -7.33
CA ARG A 299 23.31 14.89 -6.18
C ARG A 299 23.52 13.77 -5.14
N VAL A 300 22.50 12.95 -4.89
CA VAL A 300 22.54 11.93 -3.83
C VAL A 300 23.07 10.59 -4.36
N GLY A 301 23.05 10.41 -5.68
CA GLY A 301 23.28 9.13 -6.34
C GLY A 301 22.02 8.25 -6.37
N PRO A 302 22.00 7.16 -7.16
CA PRO A 302 20.93 6.18 -7.08
C PRO A 302 20.90 5.61 -5.66
N PRO A 303 19.75 5.54 -4.99
CA PRO A 303 19.68 4.94 -3.67
C PRO A 303 20.18 3.51 -3.77
N GLU A 304 21.24 3.20 -3.06
CA GLU A 304 21.59 1.82 -2.76
C GLU A 304 20.38 1.25 -2.02
N THR A 305 19.77 0.25 -2.61
CA THR A 305 18.68 -0.58 -2.10
C THR A 305 18.12 -0.19 -0.73
N VAL A 306 16.90 0.35 -0.69
CA VAL A 306 16.08 0.69 0.49
C VAL A 306 16.68 1.79 1.39
N PRO A 307 16.02 2.96 1.54
CA PRO A 307 16.45 3.97 2.50
C PRO A 307 16.56 3.37 3.91
N PRO A 308 17.63 3.67 4.68
CA PRO A 308 17.83 3.11 6.03
C PRO A 308 16.80 3.58 7.07
N ALA A 309 15.80 4.38 6.69
CA ALA A 309 14.79 4.93 7.58
C ALA A 309 13.92 3.88 8.29
N PHE A 310 14.02 2.60 7.91
CA PHE A 310 13.26 1.50 8.50
C PHE A 310 14.13 0.25 8.76
N ALA A 311 15.45 0.39 8.78
CA ALA A 311 16.36 -0.67 9.22
C ALA A 311 16.48 -0.66 10.75
#